data_77f6a928448f44ac1c1ba781bb18b3a1
#
_entry.id   77f6a928448f44ac1c1ba781bb18b3a1
#
_cell.length_a   1.000
_cell.length_b   1.000
_cell.length_c   1.000
_cell.angle_alpha   90.00
_cell.angle_beta   90.00
_cell.angle_gamma   90.00
#
_symmetry.space_group_name_H-M   'P 1'
#
loop_
_entity.id
_entity.type
_entity.pdbx_description
1 polymer ?
#
loop_
_entity_poly.entity_id
_entity_poly.type
_entity_poly.pdbx_seq_one_letter_code
_entity_poly.pdbx_strand_id
1 'polypeptide(L)'
;MTTRAVETWTLEPLAGFVQEAGARLVLVMTSAGQVLAQHGFSRAMDVMSAAALGAAIMASTEEIARQLDQPPFAALNHQGDRHGIFLADVPTNRGKLVVLVVYDLDVSSLGLVQLFFGQLAADLRAASPKPEVPKQVLAADFERDLGNSLNALFGR
;
A
#
# COMPACT_ATOMS: atom_id res chain seq x y z
N MET A 1 -7.13 -20.57 -2.05
CA MET A 1 -6.86 -19.32 -1.32
C MET A 1 -7.47 -18.16 -2.08
N THR A 2 -8.08 -17.25 -1.40
CA THR A 2 -8.92 -16.22 -2.03
C THR A 2 -8.22 -14.88 -2.00
N THR A 3 -8.26 -14.15 -3.11
CA THR A 3 -7.87 -12.75 -3.19
C THR A 3 -9.10 -11.89 -2.88
N ARG A 4 -8.94 -10.94 -1.97
CA ARG A 4 -10.00 -10.00 -1.58
C ARG A 4 -9.47 -8.58 -1.60
N ALA A 5 -10.28 -7.64 -2.02
CA ALA A 5 -9.95 -6.22 -2.06
C ALA A 5 -11.05 -5.38 -1.44
N VAL A 6 -10.65 -4.45 -0.59
CA VAL A 6 -11.51 -3.35 -0.12
C VAL A 6 -11.60 -2.29 -1.21
N GLU A 7 -10.45 -1.98 -1.81
CA GLU A 7 -10.35 -1.09 -2.97
C GLU A 7 -10.33 -1.93 -4.26
N THR A 8 -11.41 -1.92 -5.00
CA THR A 8 -11.64 -2.81 -6.16
C THR A 8 -10.58 -2.70 -7.25
N TRP A 9 -9.98 -1.54 -7.43
CA TRP A 9 -8.92 -1.32 -8.42
C TRP A 9 -7.63 -2.10 -8.13
N THR A 10 -7.46 -2.59 -6.91
CA THR A 10 -6.30 -3.39 -6.52
C THR A 10 -6.46 -4.88 -6.83
N LEU A 11 -7.69 -5.33 -7.12
CA LEU A 11 -8.01 -6.75 -7.20
C LEU A 11 -7.30 -7.48 -8.35
N GLU A 12 -7.43 -6.97 -9.58
CA GLU A 12 -6.81 -7.59 -10.76
C GLU A 12 -5.28 -7.58 -10.70
N PRO A 13 -4.63 -6.44 -10.39
CA PRO A 13 -3.17 -6.41 -10.26
C PRO A 13 -2.67 -7.43 -9.23
N LEU A 14 -3.34 -7.51 -8.09
CA LEU A 14 -2.94 -8.44 -7.03
C LEU A 14 -3.13 -9.90 -7.44
N ALA A 15 -4.26 -10.24 -8.05
CA ALA A 15 -4.54 -11.60 -8.49
C ALA A 15 -3.53 -12.09 -9.55
N GLY A 16 -3.18 -11.23 -10.49
CA GLY A 16 -2.15 -11.51 -11.49
C GLY A 16 -0.78 -11.74 -10.87
N PHE A 17 -0.39 -10.89 -9.96
CA PHE A 17 0.90 -11.02 -9.25
C PHE A 17 0.98 -12.34 -8.46
N VAL A 18 -0.06 -12.67 -7.70
CA VAL A 18 -0.10 -13.92 -6.92
C VAL A 18 0.12 -15.13 -7.80
N GLN A 19 -0.55 -15.17 -8.94
CA GLN A 19 -0.45 -16.28 -9.87
C GLN A 19 0.95 -16.38 -10.51
N GLU A 20 1.51 -15.28 -10.95
CA GLU A 20 2.78 -15.24 -11.67
C GLU A 20 4.00 -15.41 -10.74
N ALA A 21 3.98 -14.74 -9.60
CA ALA A 21 5.08 -14.79 -8.64
C ALA A 21 5.06 -16.04 -7.75
N GLY A 22 3.97 -16.79 -7.71
CA GLY A 22 3.81 -17.90 -6.79
C GLY A 22 3.77 -17.47 -5.34
N ALA A 23 3.22 -16.31 -5.06
CA ALA A 23 3.14 -15.77 -3.70
C ALA A 23 2.13 -16.55 -2.86
N ARG A 24 2.48 -16.80 -1.60
CA ARG A 24 1.62 -17.48 -0.64
C ARG A 24 0.66 -16.52 0.04
N LEU A 25 1.19 -15.42 0.57
CA LEU A 25 0.43 -14.35 1.19
C LEU A 25 0.85 -13.03 0.57
N VAL A 26 -0.12 -12.17 0.29
CA VAL A 26 0.16 -10.81 -0.16
C VAL A 26 -0.78 -9.85 0.55
N LEU A 27 -0.24 -8.72 0.94
CA LEU A 27 -0.97 -7.65 1.59
C LEU A 27 -0.62 -6.32 0.91
N VAL A 28 -1.63 -5.61 0.45
CA VAL A 28 -1.50 -4.26 -0.08
C VAL A 28 -2.13 -3.31 0.93
N MET A 29 -1.36 -2.34 1.40
CA MET A 29 -1.79 -1.43 2.45
C MET A 29 -1.26 -0.02 2.22
N THR A 30 -1.86 0.94 2.90
CA THR A 30 -1.29 2.28 3.00
C THR A 30 -0.09 2.28 3.95
N SER A 31 0.72 3.33 3.91
CA SER A 31 1.85 3.48 4.85
C SER A 31 1.42 3.57 6.32
N ALA A 32 0.15 3.88 6.58
CA ALA A 32 -0.44 3.86 7.92
C ALA A 32 -0.96 2.49 8.36
N GLY A 33 -0.87 1.46 7.50
CA GLY A 33 -1.32 0.11 7.82
C GLY A 33 -2.79 -0.16 7.51
N GLN A 34 -3.45 0.70 6.75
CA GLN A 34 -4.81 0.46 6.28
C GLN A 34 -4.79 -0.53 5.11
N VAL A 35 -5.50 -1.63 5.24
CA VAL A 35 -5.53 -2.70 4.24
C VAL A 35 -6.40 -2.30 3.04
N LEU A 36 -5.85 -2.44 1.85
CA LEU A 36 -6.56 -2.22 0.58
C LEU A 36 -6.91 -3.53 -0.11
N ALA A 37 -6.05 -4.53 -0.03
CA ALA A 37 -6.26 -5.85 -0.60
C ALA A 37 -5.40 -6.89 0.10
N GLN A 38 -5.82 -8.15 0.04
CA GLN A 38 -5.06 -9.26 0.59
C GLN A 38 -5.27 -10.55 -0.19
N HIS A 39 -4.29 -11.44 -0.12
CA HIS A 39 -4.38 -12.81 -0.62
C HIS A 39 -3.83 -13.78 0.41
N GLY A 40 -4.51 -14.90 0.58
CA GLY A 40 -4.04 -16.04 1.37
C GLY A 40 -4.35 -15.99 2.85
N PHE A 41 -4.76 -14.87 3.39
CA PHE A 41 -5.17 -14.77 4.79
C PHE A 41 -6.59 -15.30 4.97
N SER A 42 -6.77 -16.16 5.96
CA SER A 42 -8.08 -16.72 6.29
C SER A 42 -8.79 -16.01 7.45
N ARG A 43 -8.03 -15.25 8.27
CA ARG A 43 -8.54 -14.60 9.47
C ARG A 43 -8.28 -13.10 9.43
N ALA A 44 -9.31 -12.31 9.75
CA ALA A 44 -9.20 -10.85 9.77
C ALA A 44 -8.15 -10.34 10.77
N MET A 45 -8.02 -11.00 11.92
CA MET A 45 -7.01 -10.64 12.93
C MET A 45 -5.59 -10.78 12.41
N ASP A 46 -5.33 -11.81 11.59
CA ASP A 46 -4.00 -12.04 11.02
C ASP A 46 -3.67 -10.96 9.97
N VAL A 47 -4.65 -10.54 9.18
CA VAL A 47 -4.50 -9.44 8.22
C VAL A 47 -4.15 -8.14 8.93
N MET A 48 -4.88 -7.79 9.97
CA MET A 48 -4.67 -6.55 10.73
C MET A 48 -3.30 -6.55 11.42
N SER A 49 -2.92 -7.67 12.01
CA SER A 49 -1.61 -7.82 12.65
C SER A 49 -0.48 -7.71 11.65
N ALA A 50 -0.59 -8.38 10.50
CA ALA A 50 0.40 -8.30 9.43
C ALA A 50 0.52 -6.89 8.86
N ALA A 51 -0.59 -6.18 8.70
CA ALA A 51 -0.60 -4.80 8.22
C ALA A 51 0.11 -3.85 9.19
N ALA A 52 -0.19 -3.97 10.48
CA ALA A 52 0.47 -3.16 11.51
C ALA A 52 1.98 -3.41 11.57
N LEU A 53 2.38 -4.68 11.52
CA LEU A 53 3.79 -5.06 11.54
C LEU A 53 4.52 -4.63 10.26
N GLY A 54 3.92 -4.80 9.09
CA GLY A 54 4.48 -4.37 7.82
C GLY A 54 4.68 -2.85 7.76
N ALA A 55 3.69 -2.09 8.21
CA ALA A 55 3.78 -0.63 8.29
C ALA A 55 4.89 -0.20 9.26
N ALA A 56 5.02 -0.87 10.41
CA ALA A 56 6.06 -0.60 11.40
C ALA A 56 7.47 -0.89 10.85
N ILE A 57 7.64 -1.98 10.11
CA ILE A 57 8.92 -2.32 9.46
C ILE A 57 9.32 -1.24 8.49
N MET A 58 8.41 -0.80 7.63
CA MET A 58 8.70 0.26 6.65
C MET A 58 9.01 1.59 7.33
N ALA A 59 8.25 1.97 8.34
CA ALA A 59 8.52 3.19 9.11
C ALA A 59 9.89 3.16 9.80
N SER A 60 10.26 2.01 10.38
CA SER A 60 11.57 1.82 11.00
C SER A 60 12.69 1.92 9.97
N THR A 61 12.50 1.34 8.80
CA THR A 61 13.48 1.38 7.70
C THR A 61 13.68 2.81 7.17
N GLU A 62 12.60 3.56 7.03
CA GLU A 62 12.64 4.98 6.64
C GLU A 62 13.40 5.82 7.68
N GLU A 63 13.16 5.57 8.95
CA GLU A 63 13.87 6.26 10.04
C GLU A 63 15.37 5.95 10.04
N ILE A 64 15.76 4.69 9.79
CA ILE A 64 17.16 4.31 9.66
C ILE A 64 17.81 5.06 8.48
N ALA A 65 17.15 5.12 7.34
CA ALA A 65 17.66 5.85 6.18
C ALA A 65 17.86 7.34 6.50
N ARG A 66 16.90 7.95 7.21
CA ARG A 66 17.00 9.34 7.64
C ARG A 66 18.17 9.59 8.58
N GLN A 67 18.40 8.69 9.53
CA GLN A 67 19.53 8.80 10.49
C GLN A 67 20.88 8.63 9.80
N LEU A 68 20.93 7.86 8.73
CA LEU A 68 22.14 7.65 7.95
C LEU A 68 22.35 8.69 6.83
N ASP A 69 21.44 9.65 6.72
CA ASP A 69 21.41 10.66 5.65
C ASP A 69 21.44 9.99 4.25
N GLN A 70 20.65 8.93 4.11
CA GLN A 70 20.54 8.16 2.88
C GLN A 70 19.12 8.28 2.29
N PRO A 71 18.96 8.08 0.97
CA PRO A 71 17.64 7.94 0.37
C PRO A 71 16.87 6.77 1.01
N PRO A 72 15.52 6.82 1.04
CA PRO A 72 14.72 5.72 1.56
C PRO A 72 15.02 4.40 0.85
N PHE A 73 15.01 3.31 1.59
CA PHE A 73 15.13 1.98 1.02
C PHE A 73 13.89 1.64 0.19
N ALA A 74 14.09 1.17 -1.04
CA ALA A 74 12.99 0.87 -1.95
C ALA A 74 12.32 -0.47 -1.62
N ALA A 75 13.07 -1.42 -1.10
CA ALA A 75 12.58 -2.75 -0.79
C ALA A 75 13.39 -3.40 0.32
N LEU A 76 12.76 -4.32 1.02
CA LEU A 76 13.34 -5.11 2.09
C LEU A 76 13.04 -6.58 1.84
N ASN A 77 14.04 -7.45 2.02
CA ASN A 77 13.84 -8.89 1.93
C ASN A 77 14.42 -9.57 3.17
N HIS A 78 13.59 -10.40 3.81
CA HIS A 78 14.00 -11.29 4.87
C HIS A 78 13.85 -12.73 4.41
N GLN A 79 14.90 -13.51 4.49
CA GLN A 79 14.87 -14.91 4.12
C GLN A 79 15.01 -15.79 5.34
N GLY A 80 14.02 -16.65 5.55
CA GLY A 80 14.06 -17.74 6.50
C GLY A 80 14.42 -19.06 5.85
N ASP A 81 14.27 -20.16 6.56
CA ASP A 81 14.60 -21.48 6.04
C ASP A 81 13.60 -21.98 4.97
N ARG A 82 12.34 -21.65 5.12
CA ARG A 82 11.25 -22.12 4.25
C ARG A 82 10.53 -21.01 3.51
N HIS A 83 10.53 -19.82 4.07
CA HIS A 83 9.79 -18.68 3.54
C HIS A 83 10.67 -17.47 3.41
N GLY A 84 10.36 -16.64 2.43
CA GLY A 84 10.89 -15.30 2.31
C GLY A 84 9.78 -14.26 2.52
N ILE A 85 10.17 -13.10 3.02
CA ILE A 85 9.28 -11.94 3.14
C ILE A 85 9.89 -10.82 2.31
N PHE A 86 9.12 -10.32 1.36
CA PHE A 86 9.49 -9.16 0.56
C PHE A 86 8.55 -8.01 0.89
N LEU A 87 9.10 -6.85 1.13
CA LEU A 87 8.35 -5.66 1.50
C LEU A 87 8.86 -4.48 0.69
N ALA A 88 7.97 -3.78 0.01
CA ALA A 88 8.36 -2.67 -0.85
C ALA A 88 7.28 -1.60 -0.96
N ASP A 89 7.72 -0.39 -1.28
CA ASP A 89 6.86 0.75 -1.55
C ASP A 89 6.40 0.77 -3.00
N VAL A 90 5.17 1.22 -3.21
CA VAL A 90 4.64 1.54 -4.53
C VAL A 90 4.05 2.95 -4.50
N PRO A 91 4.68 3.93 -5.17
CA PRO A 91 4.07 5.24 -5.34
C PRO A 91 2.88 5.15 -6.31
N THR A 92 1.75 5.69 -5.90
CA THR A 92 0.53 5.73 -6.69
C THR A 92 -0.10 7.12 -6.67
N ASN A 93 -1.13 7.32 -7.49
CA ASN A 93 -1.94 8.54 -7.45
C ASN A 93 -2.65 8.77 -6.11
N ARG A 94 -2.81 7.72 -5.33
CA ARG A 94 -3.44 7.75 -3.98
C ARG A 94 -2.41 7.82 -2.85
N GLY A 95 -1.17 8.10 -3.17
CA GLY A 95 -0.07 8.12 -2.21
C GLY A 95 0.77 6.84 -2.26
N LYS A 96 1.69 6.75 -1.33
CA LYS A 96 2.60 5.61 -1.22
C LYS A 96 1.90 4.41 -0.60
N LEU A 97 1.85 3.30 -1.32
CA LEU A 97 1.38 2.02 -0.81
C LEU A 97 2.56 1.18 -0.34
N VAL A 98 2.27 0.24 0.52
CA VAL A 98 3.23 -0.78 0.97
C VAL A 98 2.67 -2.15 0.60
N VAL A 99 3.50 -2.96 -0.03
CA VAL A 99 3.15 -4.34 -0.39
C VAL A 99 4.03 -5.30 0.38
N LEU A 100 3.40 -6.19 1.14
CA LEU A 100 4.07 -7.28 1.86
C LEU A 100 3.77 -8.58 1.13
N VAL A 101 4.83 -9.33 0.79
CA VAL A 101 4.73 -10.60 0.11
C VAL A 101 5.41 -11.67 0.95
N VAL A 102 4.70 -12.76 1.20
CA VAL A 102 5.30 -13.97 1.77
C VAL A 102 5.31 -15.04 0.68
N TYR A 103 6.46 -15.61 0.43
CA TYR A 103 6.63 -16.65 -0.57
C TYR A 103 7.34 -17.87 0.02
N ASP A 104 7.01 -19.01 -0.53
CA ASP A 104 7.57 -20.30 -0.15
C ASP A 104 8.81 -20.57 -1.02
N LEU A 105 9.95 -20.86 -0.42
CA LEU A 105 11.20 -21.07 -1.15
C LEU A 105 11.16 -22.34 -2.03
N ASP A 106 10.27 -23.29 -1.73
CA ASP A 106 10.07 -24.48 -2.55
C ASP A 106 9.22 -24.19 -3.80
N VAL A 107 8.45 -23.09 -3.81
CA VAL A 107 7.51 -22.75 -4.88
C VAL A 107 7.97 -21.55 -5.68
N SER A 108 8.64 -20.59 -5.03
CA SER A 108 9.06 -19.33 -5.63
C SER A 108 10.45 -18.93 -5.18
N SER A 109 10.89 -17.75 -5.60
CA SER A 109 12.19 -17.19 -5.24
C SER A 109 12.12 -15.68 -5.15
N LEU A 110 13.11 -15.07 -4.50
CA LEU A 110 13.24 -13.62 -4.48
C LEU A 110 13.30 -13.02 -5.89
N GLY A 111 14.01 -13.67 -6.80
CA GLY A 111 14.13 -13.21 -8.20
C GLY A 111 12.79 -13.17 -8.91
N LEU A 112 11.94 -14.19 -8.74
CA LEU A 112 10.59 -14.21 -9.31
C LEU A 112 9.68 -13.15 -8.66
N VAL A 113 9.75 -13.03 -7.35
CA VAL A 113 8.97 -12.01 -6.63
C VAL A 113 9.36 -10.62 -7.10
N GLN A 114 10.64 -10.32 -7.21
CA GLN A 114 11.12 -9.01 -7.68
C GLN A 114 10.72 -8.74 -9.14
N LEU A 115 10.82 -9.74 -10.00
CA LEU A 115 10.46 -9.60 -11.42
C LEU A 115 8.99 -9.22 -11.58
N PHE A 116 8.10 -9.98 -10.99
CA PHE A 116 6.65 -9.72 -11.09
C PHE A 116 6.18 -8.59 -10.20
N PHE A 117 6.92 -8.24 -9.16
CA PHE A 117 6.64 -7.05 -8.37
C PHE A 117 6.77 -5.76 -9.19
N GLY A 118 7.74 -5.69 -10.10
CA GLY A 118 7.86 -4.56 -11.03
C GLY A 118 6.58 -4.36 -11.85
N GLN A 119 6.00 -5.44 -12.35
CA GLN A 119 4.72 -5.40 -13.07
C GLN A 119 3.56 -5.02 -12.14
N LEU A 120 3.49 -5.61 -10.95
CA LEU A 120 2.47 -5.25 -9.94
C LEU A 120 2.50 -3.76 -9.62
N ALA A 121 3.69 -3.20 -9.39
CA ALA A 121 3.86 -1.78 -9.11
C ALA A 121 3.35 -0.90 -10.26
N ALA A 122 3.66 -1.27 -11.50
CA ALA A 122 3.18 -0.57 -12.69
C ALA A 122 1.65 -0.66 -12.81
N ASP A 123 1.09 -1.83 -12.60
CA ASP A 123 -0.36 -2.07 -12.68
C ASP A 123 -1.13 -1.35 -11.59
N LEU A 124 -0.64 -1.34 -10.36
CA LEU A 124 -1.23 -0.60 -9.25
C LEU A 124 -1.20 0.90 -9.51
N ARG A 125 -0.09 1.41 -10.03
CA ARG A 125 0.04 2.82 -10.38
C ARG A 125 -0.95 3.22 -11.47
N ALA A 126 -1.07 2.41 -12.51
CA ALA A 126 -1.98 2.65 -13.63
C ALA A 126 -3.46 2.56 -13.22
N ALA A 127 -3.80 1.59 -12.36
CA ALA A 127 -5.17 1.35 -11.89
C ALA A 127 -5.59 2.31 -10.78
N SER A 128 -4.66 2.93 -10.06
CA SER A 128 -4.98 3.80 -8.94
C SER A 128 -5.81 5.01 -9.40
N PRO A 129 -6.95 5.30 -8.74
CA PRO A 129 -7.79 6.42 -9.09
C PRO A 129 -7.01 7.73 -8.98
N LYS A 130 -7.22 8.62 -9.94
CA LYS A 130 -6.66 9.97 -9.85
C LYS A 130 -7.25 10.67 -8.63
N PRO A 131 -6.46 11.47 -7.88
CA PRO A 131 -7.00 12.22 -6.78
C PRO A 131 -8.12 13.12 -7.27
N GLU A 132 -9.26 13.09 -6.59
CA GLU A 132 -10.35 13.99 -6.89
C GLU A 132 -9.87 15.43 -6.64
N VAL A 133 -10.03 16.27 -7.67
CA VAL A 133 -9.72 17.72 -7.66
C VAL A 133 -10.54 18.52 -6.60
N PRO A 134 -11.57 17.98 -5.94
CA PRO A 134 -12.48 18.76 -5.12
C PRO A 134 -11.98 19.19 -3.75
N LYS A 135 -10.89 18.68 -3.19
CA LYS A 135 -10.54 19.03 -1.79
C LYS A 135 -10.15 20.51 -1.62
N GLN A 136 -9.45 21.09 -2.57
CA GLN A 136 -9.13 22.53 -2.53
C GLN A 136 -10.33 23.39 -2.89
N VAL A 137 -11.14 22.96 -3.86
CA VAL A 137 -12.37 23.67 -4.26
C VAL A 137 -13.41 23.63 -3.13
N LEU A 138 -13.59 22.48 -2.48
CA LEU A 138 -14.48 22.34 -1.33
C LEU A 138 -14.04 23.16 -0.13
N ALA A 139 -12.73 23.24 0.15
CA ALA A 139 -12.19 24.07 1.21
C ALA A 139 -12.37 25.55 0.91
N ALA A 140 -12.12 26.01 -0.32
CA ALA A 140 -12.31 27.38 -0.74
C ALA A 140 -13.80 27.78 -0.72
N ASP A 141 -14.69 26.89 -1.18
CA ASP A 141 -16.12 27.09 -1.11
C ASP A 141 -16.63 27.12 0.32
N PHE A 142 -16.13 26.25 1.18
CA PHE A 142 -16.47 26.25 2.61
C PHE A 142 -16.03 27.55 3.30
N GLU A 143 -14.83 28.03 3.06
CA GLU A 143 -14.35 29.28 3.62
C GLU A 143 -15.19 30.47 3.15
N ARG A 144 -15.54 30.51 1.86
CA ARG A 144 -16.38 31.55 1.29
C ARG A 144 -17.79 31.51 1.88
N ASP A 145 -18.39 30.33 1.96
CA ASP A 145 -19.74 30.15 2.52
C ASP A 145 -19.78 30.48 4.01
N LEU A 146 -18.75 30.11 4.75
CA LEU A 146 -18.57 30.48 6.16
C LEU A 146 -18.44 32.00 6.31
N GLY A 147 -17.62 32.66 5.48
CA GLY A 147 -17.44 34.11 5.47
C GLY A 147 -18.75 34.84 5.19
N ASN A 148 -19.53 34.38 4.20
CA ASN A 148 -20.84 34.92 3.86
C ASN A 148 -21.84 34.77 5.01
N SER A 149 -21.84 33.61 5.66
CA SER A 149 -22.72 33.33 6.80
C SER A 149 -22.38 34.23 8.00
N LEU A 150 -21.11 34.41 8.28
CA LEU A 150 -20.63 35.30 9.34
C LEU A 150 -21.00 36.76 9.06
N ASN A 151 -20.84 37.22 7.81
CA ASN A 151 -21.22 38.57 7.41
C ASN A 151 -22.74 38.81 7.53
N ALA A 152 -23.55 37.83 7.18
CA ALA A 152 -25.00 37.89 7.33
C ALA A 152 -25.42 37.96 8.81
N LEU A 153 -24.74 37.22 9.70
CA LEU A 153 -25.01 37.19 11.13
C LEU A 153 -24.58 38.48 11.85
N PHE A 154 -23.50 39.12 11.42
CA PHE A 154 -22.94 40.30 12.09
C PHE A 154 -23.23 41.61 11.35
N GLY A 155 -24.06 41.61 10.30
CA GLY A 155 -24.61 42.82 9.68
C GLY A 155 -23.64 43.65 8.86
N ARG A 156 -22.63 43.02 8.32
CA ARG A 156 -21.66 43.72 7.45
C ARG A 156 -21.52 43.02 6.10
#